data_c50736bf4940d0954d35b2f6ee17725d
#
_entry.id   c50736bf4940d0954d35b2f6ee17725d
#
_cell.length_a   1.000
_cell.length_b   1.000
_cell.length_c   1.000
_cell.angle_alpha   90.00
_cell.angle_beta   90.00
_cell.angle_gamma   90.00
#
_symmetry.space_group_name_H-M   'P 1'
#
loop_
_entity.id
_entity.type
_entity.pdbx_description
1 polymer ?
#
loop_
_entity_poly.entity_id
_entity_poly.type
_entity_poly.pdbx_seq_one_letter_code
_entity_poly.pdbx_strand_id
1 'polypeptide(L)'
;MEIYSNGKVLLTGEYVVLDGALSLASPTKFGQHLRYVKNRSNLINWKSMNYDGKIWFECLIKKENLEIKSTSSKKVSDLLINIINLIREYNPSFLKDYGSNILTNMTFDINWGLGSSSTLISNLAKLSGADPYILNNKIFKSSGYDIACANSISPIVYKLNKRQRVVNNVSFKPPFHENIYFIYLNKKQRSIEEIQNYSNNRASDSVINEITNITSMILKCNSIEAYDKLIESHELIISKLISKPTIKETIFKDFNGSIKSLGAWGGDMVMATSHNDPVKYFAGKGYSTIFKFEELLV
;
A
#
# COMPACT_ATOMS: atom_id res chain seq x y z
N MET A 1 17.93 -14.92 9.82
CA MET A 1 16.51 -15.07 9.45
C MET A 1 16.23 -14.09 8.34
N GLU A 2 15.53 -14.51 7.30
CA GLU A 2 15.09 -13.63 6.22
C GLU A 2 13.58 -13.75 6.09
N ILE A 3 12.92 -12.61 5.91
CA ILE A 3 11.47 -12.47 5.88
C ILE A 3 11.12 -11.57 4.70
N TYR A 4 10.00 -11.86 4.04
CA TYR A 4 9.48 -11.06 2.94
C TYR A 4 7.99 -10.77 3.13
N SER A 5 7.57 -9.58 2.70
CA SER A 5 6.18 -9.18 2.61
C SER A 5 5.93 -8.44 1.31
N ASN A 6 4.82 -8.76 0.66
CA ASN A 6 4.42 -8.16 -0.61
C ASN A 6 3.99 -6.70 -0.44
N GLY A 7 4.25 -5.88 -1.45
CA GLY A 7 3.59 -4.59 -1.60
C GLY A 7 2.10 -4.76 -1.89
N LYS A 8 1.40 -3.65 -2.09
CA LYS A 8 -0.05 -3.61 -2.26
C LYS A 8 -0.49 -2.59 -3.31
N VAL A 9 -1.59 -2.91 -3.97
CA VAL A 9 -2.41 -1.95 -4.72
C VAL A 9 -3.86 -2.12 -4.31
N LEU A 10 -4.56 -1.01 -4.02
CA LEU A 10 -6.02 -1.00 -3.85
C LEU A 10 -6.63 -0.68 -5.21
N LEU A 11 -7.41 -1.60 -5.76
CA LEU A 11 -8.00 -1.47 -7.08
C LEU A 11 -9.41 -0.85 -7.02
N THR A 12 -10.14 -1.09 -5.92
CA THR A 12 -11.45 -0.48 -5.66
C THR A 12 -11.64 -0.22 -4.17
N GLY A 13 -12.48 0.75 -3.83
CA GLY A 13 -12.87 1.00 -2.44
C GLY A 13 -11.99 2.04 -1.73
N GLU A 14 -11.25 2.89 -2.46
CA GLU A 14 -10.47 3.98 -1.89
C GLU A 14 -11.33 4.79 -0.91
N TYR A 15 -10.78 5.09 0.27
CA TYR A 15 -11.46 5.72 1.40
C TYR A 15 -12.60 4.89 2.01
N VAL A 16 -13.59 4.47 1.22
CA VAL A 16 -14.81 3.77 1.71
C VAL A 16 -14.53 2.36 2.27
N VAL A 17 -13.35 1.81 2.03
CA VAL A 17 -12.86 0.61 2.74
C VAL A 17 -12.83 0.81 4.25
N LEU A 18 -12.63 2.05 4.72
CA LEU A 18 -12.67 2.44 6.14
C LEU A 18 -14.09 2.37 6.72
N ASP A 19 -15.11 2.51 5.87
CA ASP A 19 -16.52 2.47 6.23
C ASP A 19 -17.17 1.10 5.95
N GLY A 20 -16.39 0.14 5.47
CA GLY A 20 -16.83 -1.25 5.29
C GLY A 20 -17.36 -1.59 3.90
N ALA A 21 -17.07 -0.77 2.88
CA ALA A 21 -17.30 -1.19 1.50
C ALA A 21 -16.46 -2.42 1.14
N LEU A 22 -17.01 -3.32 0.33
CA LEU A 22 -16.22 -4.38 -0.28
C LEU A 22 -15.18 -3.74 -1.21
N SER A 23 -13.93 -4.10 -1.02
CA SER A 23 -12.80 -3.53 -1.76
C SER A 23 -11.99 -4.64 -2.40
N LEU A 24 -11.49 -4.41 -3.61
CA LEU A 24 -10.56 -5.29 -4.30
C LEU A 24 -9.15 -4.74 -4.14
N ALA A 25 -8.25 -5.57 -3.65
CA ALA A 25 -6.84 -5.23 -3.53
C ALA A 25 -5.96 -6.38 -4.02
N SER A 26 -4.77 -6.07 -4.48
CA SER A 26 -3.81 -7.08 -4.91
C SER A 26 -2.47 -6.87 -4.24
N PRO A 27 -1.82 -7.96 -3.77
CA PRO A 27 -0.40 -7.92 -3.53
C PRO A 27 0.34 -7.62 -4.84
N THR A 28 1.51 -6.99 -4.74
CA THR A 28 2.37 -6.73 -5.89
C THR A 28 3.51 -7.73 -5.95
N LYS A 29 4.06 -7.94 -7.15
CA LYS A 29 5.30 -8.70 -7.35
C LYS A 29 6.51 -8.04 -6.66
N PHE A 30 6.37 -6.78 -6.33
CA PHE A 30 7.32 -6.02 -5.52
C PHE A 30 6.98 -6.14 -4.03
N GLY A 31 8.00 -6.01 -3.18
CA GLY A 31 7.80 -6.08 -1.74
C GLY A 31 9.05 -5.64 -0.96
N GLN A 32 9.13 -6.06 0.27
CA GLN A 32 10.24 -5.71 1.15
C GLN A 32 10.80 -6.94 1.86
N HIS A 33 12.09 -7.14 1.71
CA HIS A 33 12.86 -8.07 2.51
C HIS A 33 13.25 -7.47 3.85
N LEU A 34 13.31 -8.30 4.88
CA LEU A 34 13.93 -8.00 6.17
C LEU A 34 14.89 -9.13 6.52
N ARG A 35 16.18 -8.81 6.66
CA ARG A 35 17.22 -9.72 7.14
C ARG A 35 17.60 -9.34 8.57
N TYR A 36 17.50 -10.32 9.47
CA TYR A 36 17.85 -10.20 10.88
C TYR A 36 19.01 -11.13 11.22
N VAL A 37 20.07 -10.56 11.83
CA VAL A 37 21.24 -11.29 12.29
C VAL A 37 21.59 -10.84 13.71
N LYS A 38 21.63 -11.78 14.65
CA LYS A 38 22.09 -11.53 16.03
C LYS A 38 23.58 -11.25 16.05
N ASN A 39 24.00 -10.37 16.97
CA ASN A 39 25.42 -10.13 17.26
C ASN A 39 25.64 -10.00 18.77
N ARG A 40 26.91 -9.87 19.18
CA ARG A 40 27.29 -9.77 20.61
C ARG A 40 27.33 -8.35 21.17
N SER A 41 26.98 -7.35 20.34
CA SER A 41 26.96 -5.95 20.80
C SER A 41 25.76 -5.64 21.68
N ASN A 42 25.76 -4.45 22.27
CA ASN A 42 24.61 -3.88 22.99
C ASN A 42 23.76 -2.98 22.08
N LEU A 43 23.93 -3.06 20.75
CA LEU A 43 23.34 -2.16 19.78
C LEU A 43 22.46 -2.91 18.78
N ILE A 44 21.40 -2.24 18.34
CA ILE A 44 20.61 -2.55 17.16
C ILE A 44 21.15 -1.65 16.04
N ASN A 45 21.79 -2.24 15.04
CA ASN A 45 22.21 -1.58 13.83
C ASN A 45 21.17 -1.80 12.74
N TRP A 46 20.45 -0.74 12.39
CA TRP A 46 19.38 -0.78 11.40
C TRP A 46 19.78 -0.06 10.13
N LYS A 47 19.60 -0.72 8.99
CA LYS A 47 19.78 -0.13 7.65
C LYS A 47 18.57 -0.43 6.77
N SER A 48 18.14 0.56 6.01
CA SER A 48 17.05 0.41 5.03
C SER A 48 17.53 0.84 3.66
N MET A 49 17.39 -0.07 2.69
CA MET A 49 17.79 0.12 1.31
C MET A 49 16.57 0.29 0.41
N ASN A 50 16.69 1.14 -0.59
CA ASN A 50 15.75 1.27 -1.69
C ASN A 50 16.05 0.23 -2.79
N TYR A 51 15.18 0.11 -3.80
CA TYR A 51 15.31 -0.84 -4.90
C TYR A 51 16.62 -0.74 -5.71
N ASP A 52 17.23 0.46 -5.74
CA ASP A 52 18.51 0.74 -6.40
C ASP A 52 19.76 0.41 -5.55
N GLY A 53 19.53 -0.21 -4.38
CA GLY A 53 20.60 -0.58 -3.45
C GLY A 53 21.14 0.55 -2.59
N LYS A 54 20.63 1.79 -2.73
CA LYS A 54 21.05 2.91 -1.89
C LYS A 54 20.40 2.84 -0.52
N ILE A 55 21.21 3.12 0.52
CA ILE A 55 20.73 3.26 1.88
C ILE A 55 20.01 4.61 1.97
N TRP A 56 18.71 4.59 2.22
CA TRP A 56 17.89 5.79 2.42
C TRP A 56 17.66 6.12 3.90
N PHE A 57 17.84 5.13 4.78
CA PHE A 57 17.74 5.31 6.23
C PHE A 57 18.69 4.37 6.94
N GLU A 58 19.37 4.89 7.98
CA GLU A 58 20.14 4.09 8.93
C GLU A 58 20.06 4.69 10.33
N CYS A 59 20.10 3.83 11.33
CA CYS A 59 20.21 4.24 12.72
C CYS A 59 20.92 3.20 13.57
N LEU A 60 21.51 3.67 14.66
CA LEU A 60 22.16 2.88 15.70
C LEU A 60 21.45 3.15 17.04
N ILE A 61 20.93 2.11 17.67
CA ILE A 61 20.02 2.20 18.82
C ILE A 61 20.59 1.29 19.93
N LYS A 62 20.61 1.74 21.18
CA LYS A 62 20.87 0.86 22.32
C LYS A 62 19.72 -0.12 22.51
N LYS A 63 20.03 -1.41 22.62
CA LYS A 63 19.00 -2.45 22.72
C LYS A 63 18.18 -2.42 24.02
N GLU A 64 18.76 -1.93 25.12
CA GLU A 64 18.13 -1.94 26.45
C GLU A 64 16.99 -0.92 26.52
N ASN A 65 17.29 0.35 26.26
CA ASN A 65 16.41 1.50 26.48
C ASN A 65 15.94 2.20 25.20
N LEU A 66 16.34 1.69 24.03
CA LEU A 66 16.06 2.25 22.70
C LEU A 66 16.59 3.69 22.50
N GLU A 67 17.64 4.06 23.24
CA GLU A 67 18.34 5.34 23.04
C GLU A 67 19.02 5.37 21.67
N ILE A 68 18.71 6.40 20.85
CA ILE A 68 19.34 6.62 19.56
C ILE A 68 20.77 7.11 19.76
N LYS A 69 21.75 6.41 19.21
CA LYS A 69 23.15 6.81 19.18
C LYS A 69 23.52 7.59 17.93
N SER A 70 22.98 7.17 16.78
CA SER A 70 23.08 7.88 15.52
C SER A 70 21.87 7.59 14.64
N THR A 71 21.50 8.54 13.80
CA THR A 71 20.41 8.35 12.83
C THR A 71 20.57 9.31 11.64
N SER A 72 20.23 8.85 10.46
CA SER A 72 20.11 9.67 9.26
C SER A 72 18.77 10.43 9.20
N SER A 73 17.76 10.03 9.99
CA SER A 73 16.45 10.71 10.07
C SER A 73 15.78 10.48 11.42
N LYS A 74 15.69 11.55 12.22
CA LYS A 74 15.04 11.48 13.53
C LYS A 74 13.58 11.02 13.44
N LYS A 75 12.82 11.54 12.47
CA LYS A 75 11.41 11.19 12.26
C LYS A 75 11.23 9.69 12.00
N VAL A 76 12.11 9.09 11.20
CA VAL A 76 12.02 7.65 10.87
C VAL A 76 12.44 6.80 12.05
N SER A 77 13.50 7.19 12.78
CA SER A 77 13.93 6.46 13.97
C SER A 77 12.92 6.55 15.11
N ASP A 78 12.27 7.70 15.34
CA ASP A 78 11.21 7.83 16.35
C ASP A 78 10.01 6.89 16.01
N LEU A 79 9.61 6.80 14.74
CA LEU A 79 8.60 5.85 14.29
C LEU A 79 9.03 4.40 14.52
N LEU A 80 10.27 4.05 14.18
CA LEU A 80 10.81 2.71 14.38
C LEU A 80 10.84 2.33 15.86
N ILE A 81 11.29 3.23 16.73
CA ILE A 81 11.28 3.04 18.20
C ILE A 81 9.86 2.83 18.70
N ASN A 82 8.89 3.60 18.21
CA ASN A 82 7.50 3.44 18.60
C ASN A 82 6.98 2.04 18.21
N ILE A 83 7.30 1.55 17.01
CA ILE A 83 6.94 0.19 16.58
C ILE A 83 7.60 -0.85 17.49
N ILE A 84 8.89 -0.71 17.81
CA ILE A 84 9.62 -1.65 18.69
C ILE A 84 9.01 -1.65 20.10
N ASN A 85 8.68 -0.49 20.65
CA ASN A 85 8.02 -0.38 21.95
C ASN A 85 6.66 -1.09 21.96
N LEU A 86 5.84 -0.87 20.95
CA LEU A 86 4.55 -1.57 20.83
C LEU A 86 4.72 -3.09 20.73
N ILE A 87 5.73 -3.56 20.01
CA ILE A 87 6.04 -5.00 19.97
C ILE A 87 6.47 -5.50 21.34
N ARG A 88 7.27 -4.73 22.10
CA ARG A 88 7.72 -5.09 23.43
C ARG A 88 6.59 -5.15 24.49
N GLU A 89 5.44 -4.52 24.23
CA GLU A 89 4.24 -4.73 25.07
C GLU A 89 3.76 -6.19 25.02
N TYR A 90 3.96 -6.89 23.89
CA TYR A 90 3.56 -8.30 23.69
C TYR A 90 4.71 -9.29 23.82
N ASN A 91 5.91 -8.88 23.42
CA ASN A 91 7.14 -9.66 23.46
C ASN A 91 8.25 -8.83 24.11
N PRO A 92 8.35 -8.80 25.47
CA PRO A 92 9.28 -7.93 26.20
C PRO A 92 10.77 -8.17 25.88
N SER A 93 11.14 -9.35 25.36
CA SER A 93 12.51 -9.70 24.96
C SER A 93 12.87 -9.27 23.54
N PHE A 94 11.90 -8.78 22.75
CA PHE A 94 12.12 -8.44 21.35
C PHE A 94 13.24 -7.43 21.16
N LEU A 95 14.28 -7.80 20.41
CA LEU A 95 15.50 -7.03 20.17
C LEU A 95 16.19 -6.51 21.45
N LYS A 96 16.05 -7.23 22.57
CA LYS A 96 16.63 -6.85 23.88
C LYS A 96 17.74 -7.79 24.32
N ASP A 97 17.60 -9.08 24.08
CA ASP A 97 18.54 -10.09 24.60
C ASP A 97 19.89 -10.03 23.88
N TYR A 98 19.89 -9.79 22.58
CA TYR A 98 21.09 -9.73 21.76
C TYR A 98 21.17 -8.41 20.99
N GLY A 99 22.39 -7.96 20.70
CA GLY A 99 22.62 -6.98 19.66
C GLY A 99 22.16 -7.54 18.30
N SER A 100 21.85 -6.68 17.36
CA SER A 100 21.33 -7.13 16.08
C SER A 100 21.73 -6.23 14.92
N ASN A 101 21.94 -6.85 13.76
CA ASN A 101 22.00 -6.19 12.48
C ASN A 101 20.71 -6.46 11.75
N ILE A 102 19.97 -5.42 11.42
CA ILE A 102 18.71 -5.49 10.67
C ILE A 102 18.90 -4.72 9.37
N LEU A 103 18.64 -5.41 8.28
CA LEU A 103 18.65 -4.82 6.94
C LEU A 103 17.26 -5.01 6.34
N THR A 104 16.62 -3.90 5.96
CA THR A 104 15.43 -3.94 5.12
C THR A 104 15.79 -3.51 3.71
N ASN A 105 15.26 -4.21 2.72
CA ASN A 105 15.48 -3.92 1.31
C ASN A 105 14.17 -3.97 0.54
N MET A 106 13.76 -2.86 -0.05
CA MET A 106 12.60 -2.79 -0.93
C MET A 106 13.01 -3.16 -2.36
N THR A 107 12.14 -3.89 -3.05
CA THR A 107 12.29 -4.18 -4.49
C THR A 107 11.54 -3.16 -5.35
N PHE A 108 11.04 -2.07 -4.75
CA PHE A 108 10.33 -0.97 -5.37
C PHE A 108 10.82 0.37 -4.80
N ASP A 109 10.62 1.46 -5.55
CA ASP A 109 10.94 2.80 -5.05
C ASP A 109 9.99 3.18 -3.90
N ILE A 110 10.55 3.68 -2.81
CA ILE A 110 9.78 4.11 -1.62
C ILE A 110 8.67 5.11 -1.95
N ASN A 111 8.78 5.79 -3.09
CA ASN A 111 7.81 6.80 -3.52
C ASN A 111 6.64 6.23 -4.35
N TRP A 112 6.68 4.98 -4.83
CA TRP A 112 5.63 4.41 -5.68
C TRP A 112 4.30 4.14 -4.98
N GLY A 113 4.19 4.34 -3.66
CA GLY A 113 2.93 4.13 -2.94
C GLY A 113 2.55 2.66 -2.73
N LEU A 114 3.47 1.71 -2.97
CA LEU A 114 3.22 0.27 -2.88
C LEU A 114 3.24 -0.30 -1.46
N GLY A 115 3.22 0.55 -0.42
CA GLY A 115 3.02 0.09 0.96
C GLY A 115 4.30 -0.24 1.72
N SER A 116 5.35 0.59 1.61
CA SER A 116 6.60 0.39 2.37
C SER A 116 6.40 0.29 3.90
N SER A 117 5.41 0.99 4.46
CA SER A 117 5.08 0.94 5.89
C SER A 117 4.41 -0.38 6.27
N SER A 118 3.43 -0.83 5.50
CA SER A 118 2.70 -2.09 5.77
C SER A 118 3.60 -3.31 5.59
N THR A 119 4.50 -3.30 4.61
CA THR A 119 5.49 -4.37 4.45
C THR A 119 6.47 -4.43 5.63
N LEU A 120 6.90 -3.26 6.15
CA LEU A 120 7.74 -3.20 7.34
C LEU A 120 7.02 -3.74 8.57
N ILE A 121 5.77 -3.29 8.83
CA ILE A 121 4.96 -3.78 9.96
C ILE A 121 4.76 -5.30 9.86
N SER A 122 4.40 -5.81 8.68
CA SER A 122 4.25 -7.25 8.44
C SER A 122 5.53 -8.03 8.71
N ASN A 123 6.67 -7.54 8.24
CA ASN A 123 7.96 -8.19 8.46
C ASN A 123 8.34 -8.20 9.96
N LEU A 124 8.13 -7.09 10.67
CA LEU A 124 8.40 -7.01 12.11
C LEU A 124 7.44 -7.88 12.92
N ALA A 125 6.19 -7.96 12.52
CA ALA A 125 5.21 -8.85 13.14
C ALA A 125 5.62 -10.32 12.98
N LYS A 126 6.02 -10.74 11.76
CA LYS A 126 6.56 -12.10 11.51
C LYS A 126 7.82 -12.39 12.33
N LEU A 127 8.70 -11.39 12.51
CA LEU A 127 9.93 -11.53 13.31
C LEU A 127 9.65 -11.67 14.81
N SER A 128 8.64 -10.97 15.31
CA SER A 128 8.35 -10.85 16.75
C SER A 128 7.23 -11.76 17.26
N GLY A 129 6.39 -12.30 16.37
CA GLY A 129 5.15 -13.00 16.72
C GLY A 129 3.98 -12.08 17.08
N ALA A 130 4.12 -10.76 16.90
CA ALA A 130 3.04 -9.81 17.18
C ALA A 130 1.95 -9.83 16.08
N ASP A 131 0.74 -9.38 16.43
CA ASP A 131 -0.34 -9.20 15.46
C ASP A 131 -0.08 -7.95 14.59
N PRO A 132 0.12 -8.10 13.26
CA PRO A 132 0.42 -6.99 12.37
C PRO A 132 -0.73 -5.98 12.25
N TYR A 133 -1.97 -6.42 12.42
CA TYR A 133 -3.12 -5.52 12.38
C TYR A 133 -3.23 -4.63 13.60
N ILE A 134 -2.89 -5.17 14.77
CA ILE A 134 -2.84 -4.38 16.02
C ILE A 134 -1.74 -3.32 15.91
N LEU A 135 -0.55 -3.70 15.45
CA LEU A 135 0.56 -2.77 15.24
C LEU A 135 0.18 -1.67 14.24
N ASN A 136 -0.35 -2.08 13.08
CA ASN A 136 -0.75 -1.15 12.03
C ASN A 136 -1.83 -0.17 12.48
N ASN A 137 -2.83 -0.64 13.20
CA ASN A 137 -3.90 0.22 13.70
C ASN A 137 -3.42 1.22 14.76
N LYS A 138 -2.54 0.80 15.69
CA LYS A 138 -1.97 1.69 16.71
C LYS A 138 -1.06 2.77 16.08
N ILE A 139 -0.35 2.47 15.00
CA ILE A 139 0.61 3.38 14.35
C ILE A 139 -0.06 4.26 13.28
N PHE A 140 -0.85 3.66 12.38
CA PHE A 140 -1.32 4.32 11.16
C PHE A 140 -2.83 4.53 11.10
N LYS A 141 -3.61 3.92 12.01
CA LYS A 141 -5.09 4.00 12.06
C LYS A 141 -5.75 3.66 10.71
N SER A 142 -5.14 2.75 9.93
CA SER A 142 -5.64 2.33 8.61
C SER A 142 -6.67 1.21 8.73
N SER A 143 -7.38 0.92 7.62
CA SER A 143 -8.35 -0.19 7.56
C SER A 143 -7.71 -1.56 7.74
N GLY A 144 -6.43 -1.72 7.37
CA GLY A 144 -5.67 -2.96 7.43
C GLY A 144 -5.68 -3.79 6.15
N TYR A 145 -6.31 -3.34 5.05
CA TYR A 145 -6.24 -4.05 3.77
C TYR A 145 -4.80 -4.19 3.26
N ASP A 146 -3.97 -3.21 3.54
CA ASP A 146 -2.55 -3.15 3.23
C ASP A 146 -1.75 -4.26 3.94
N ILE A 147 -2.10 -4.55 5.19
CA ILE A 147 -1.55 -5.70 5.94
C ILE A 147 -2.06 -7.03 5.36
N ALA A 148 -3.33 -7.10 4.98
CA ALA A 148 -3.89 -8.28 4.33
C ALA A 148 -3.12 -8.58 3.03
N CYS A 149 -2.89 -7.59 2.17
CA CYS A 149 -2.08 -7.73 0.95
C CYS A 149 -0.63 -8.13 1.25
N ALA A 150 0.01 -7.51 2.25
CA ALA A 150 1.40 -7.82 2.59
C ALA A 150 1.62 -9.29 2.99
N ASN A 151 0.55 -9.98 3.41
CA ASN A 151 0.56 -11.38 3.82
C ASN A 151 -0.17 -12.32 2.84
N SER A 152 -0.68 -11.80 1.72
CA SER A 152 -1.36 -12.60 0.70
C SER A 152 -0.44 -12.92 -0.48
N ILE A 153 -0.74 -14.02 -1.17
CA ILE A 153 -0.05 -14.45 -2.40
C ILE A 153 -0.94 -14.34 -3.64
N SER A 154 -2.13 -13.82 -3.49
CA SER A 154 -3.12 -13.62 -4.57
C SER A 154 -3.95 -12.36 -4.29
N PRO A 155 -4.65 -11.81 -5.29
CA PRO A 155 -5.62 -10.76 -5.07
C PRO A 155 -6.65 -11.13 -4.01
N ILE A 156 -7.14 -10.14 -3.28
CA ILE A 156 -8.09 -10.31 -2.18
C ILE A 156 -9.28 -9.39 -2.35
N VAL A 157 -10.44 -9.85 -1.90
CA VAL A 157 -11.51 -8.97 -1.48
C VAL A 157 -11.42 -8.74 0.01
N TYR A 158 -11.54 -7.49 0.39
CA TYR A 158 -11.42 -7.02 1.76
C TYR A 158 -12.68 -6.26 2.18
N LYS A 159 -13.18 -6.56 3.37
CA LYS A 159 -14.30 -5.83 3.98
C LYS A 159 -14.08 -5.67 5.48
N LEU A 160 -14.25 -4.44 5.97
CA LEU A 160 -14.20 -4.15 7.40
C LEU A 160 -15.61 -4.07 7.97
N ASN A 161 -16.04 -5.07 8.72
CA ASN A 161 -17.32 -5.09 9.43
C ASN A 161 -17.11 -4.68 10.88
N LYS A 162 -17.35 -3.42 11.21
CA LYS A 162 -17.11 -2.85 12.56
C LYS A 162 -15.66 -3.13 13.00
N ARG A 163 -15.42 -4.22 13.75
CA ARG A 163 -14.08 -4.63 14.22
C ARG A 163 -13.58 -5.92 13.58
N GLN A 164 -14.41 -6.59 12.80
CA GLN A 164 -14.04 -7.83 12.11
C GLN A 164 -13.60 -7.56 10.69
N ARG A 165 -12.50 -8.17 10.29
CA ARG A 165 -11.96 -8.11 8.92
C ARG A 165 -12.37 -9.38 8.20
N VAL A 166 -12.98 -9.23 7.04
CA VAL A 166 -13.22 -10.32 6.11
C VAL A 166 -12.21 -10.20 4.99
N VAL A 167 -11.38 -11.21 4.84
CA VAL A 167 -10.34 -11.30 3.80
C VAL A 167 -10.52 -12.60 3.07
N ASN A 168 -10.83 -12.54 1.79
CA ASN A 168 -10.96 -13.72 0.94
C ASN A 168 -10.05 -13.59 -0.27
N ASN A 169 -9.28 -14.63 -0.55
CA ASN A 169 -8.51 -14.72 -1.78
C ASN A 169 -9.44 -14.86 -2.98
N VAL A 170 -9.13 -14.16 -4.05
CA VAL A 170 -9.88 -14.21 -5.31
C VAL A 170 -8.94 -14.37 -6.49
N SER A 171 -9.44 -14.92 -7.59
CA SER A 171 -8.77 -14.84 -8.87
C SER A 171 -9.20 -13.55 -9.56
N PHE A 172 -8.25 -12.66 -9.85
CA PHE A 172 -8.51 -11.43 -10.59
C PHE A 172 -7.47 -11.26 -11.69
N LYS A 173 -7.79 -11.82 -12.84
CA LYS A 173 -7.05 -11.64 -14.10
C LYS A 173 -8.09 -11.56 -15.21
N PRO A 174 -8.63 -10.35 -15.48
CA PRO A 174 -9.66 -10.20 -16.51
C PRO A 174 -9.08 -10.53 -17.90
N PRO A 175 -9.90 -11.01 -18.87
CA PRO A 175 -9.41 -11.41 -20.18
C PRO A 175 -8.73 -10.27 -20.97
N PHE A 176 -8.99 -9.03 -20.60
CA PHE A 176 -8.39 -7.81 -21.13
C PHE A 176 -7.26 -7.24 -20.26
N HIS A 177 -6.65 -8.05 -19.37
CA HIS A 177 -5.61 -7.60 -18.46
C HIS A 177 -4.39 -6.98 -19.16
N GLU A 178 -4.10 -7.36 -20.42
CA GLU A 178 -3.04 -6.77 -21.24
C GLU A 178 -3.31 -5.30 -21.61
N ASN A 179 -4.57 -4.87 -21.50
CA ASN A 179 -5.00 -3.49 -21.74
C ASN A 179 -5.00 -2.63 -20.45
N ILE A 180 -4.57 -3.18 -19.32
CA ILE A 180 -4.50 -2.48 -18.02
C ILE A 180 -3.06 -2.10 -17.72
N TYR A 181 -2.85 -0.82 -17.41
CA TYR A 181 -1.55 -0.23 -17.11
C TYR A 181 -1.60 0.53 -15.78
N PHE A 182 -0.47 0.57 -15.09
CA PHE A 182 -0.30 1.30 -13.84
C PHE A 182 0.80 2.35 -14.02
N ILE A 183 0.49 3.60 -13.77
CA ILE A 183 1.37 4.73 -14.04
C ILE A 183 1.67 5.46 -12.74
N TYR A 184 2.95 5.59 -12.38
CA TYR A 184 3.37 6.41 -11.25
C TYR A 184 3.37 7.89 -11.64
N LEU A 185 2.70 8.71 -10.83
CA LEU A 185 2.48 10.14 -11.11
C LEU A 185 3.64 11.05 -10.67
N ASN A 186 4.81 10.49 -10.37
CA ASN A 186 6.00 11.24 -9.89
C ASN A 186 5.75 12.09 -8.63
N LYS A 187 4.68 11.78 -7.89
CA LYS A 187 4.30 12.52 -6.69
C LYS A 187 3.78 11.54 -5.64
N LYS A 188 4.49 11.46 -4.51
CA LYS A 188 4.06 10.65 -3.37
C LYS A 188 2.98 11.35 -2.59
N GLN A 189 1.89 10.64 -2.27
CA GLN A 189 0.85 11.11 -1.36
C GLN A 189 1.05 10.59 0.07
N ARG A 190 0.61 11.41 1.01
CA ARG A 190 0.64 11.06 2.44
C ARG A 190 -0.70 10.47 2.84
N SER A 191 -0.82 9.15 2.72
CA SER A 191 -2.08 8.44 3.00
C SER A 191 -2.67 8.77 4.37
N ILE A 192 -1.85 9.05 5.39
CA ILE A 192 -2.32 9.42 6.74
C ILE A 192 -3.10 10.74 6.71
N GLU A 193 -2.59 11.76 6.01
CA GLU A 193 -3.24 13.08 5.92
C GLU A 193 -4.57 12.96 5.15
N GLU A 194 -4.59 12.18 4.07
CA GLU A 194 -5.80 11.95 3.28
C GLU A 194 -6.86 11.14 4.07
N ILE A 195 -6.46 10.15 4.87
CA ILE A 195 -7.36 9.41 5.77
C ILE A 195 -7.94 10.35 6.84
N GLN A 196 -7.13 11.25 7.41
CA GLN A 196 -7.60 12.23 8.39
C GLN A 196 -8.62 13.19 7.79
N ASN A 197 -8.36 13.68 6.58
CA ASN A 197 -9.31 14.56 5.87
C ASN A 197 -10.62 13.82 5.57
N TYR A 198 -10.54 12.57 5.15
CA TYR A 198 -11.71 11.74 4.89
C TYR A 198 -12.52 11.45 6.16
N SER A 199 -11.88 11.28 7.31
CA SER A 199 -12.56 10.94 8.57
C SER A 199 -13.61 11.96 9.01
N ASN A 200 -13.52 13.19 8.50
CA ASN A 200 -14.48 14.27 8.74
C ASN A 200 -15.71 14.20 7.81
N ASN A 201 -15.68 13.36 6.76
CA ASN A 201 -16.73 13.30 5.74
C ASN A 201 -16.99 11.86 5.30
N ARG A 202 -17.49 11.04 6.23
CA ARG A 202 -17.71 9.61 6.03
C ARG A 202 -18.78 9.31 4.97
N ALA A 203 -18.60 8.17 4.29
CA ALA A 203 -19.55 7.74 3.28
C ALA A 203 -20.90 7.35 3.88
N SER A 204 -22.00 7.67 3.18
CA SER A 204 -23.32 7.15 3.48
C SER A 204 -23.42 5.66 3.11
N ASP A 205 -24.42 4.97 3.69
CA ASP A 205 -24.70 3.56 3.36
C ASP A 205 -24.97 3.37 1.86
N SER A 206 -25.58 4.35 1.18
CA SER A 206 -25.77 4.33 -0.28
C SER A 206 -24.46 4.25 -1.02
N VAL A 207 -23.49 5.13 -0.71
CA VAL A 207 -22.17 5.15 -1.33
C VAL A 207 -21.40 3.86 -1.04
N ILE A 208 -21.46 3.34 0.20
CA ILE A 208 -20.83 2.07 0.58
C ILE A 208 -21.40 0.93 -0.26
N ASN A 209 -22.72 0.88 -0.44
CA ASN A 209 -23.38 -0.15 -1.23
C ASN A 209 -23.07 -0.02 -2.73
N GLU A 210 -23.01 1.19 -3.29
CA GLU A 210 -22.66 1.44 -4.69
C GLU A 210 -21.25 0.94 -4.98
N ILE A 211 -20.26 1.32 -4.16
CA ILE A 211 -18.87 0.86 -4.32
C ILE A 211 -18.74 -0.66 -4.13
N THR A 212 -19.49 -1.23 -3.17
CA THR A 212 -19.55 -2.69 -2.97
C THR A 212 -20.08 -3.41 -4.22
N ASN A 213 -21.14 -2.88 -4.84
CA ASN A 213 -21.70 -3.43 -6.06
C ASN A 213 -20.74 -3.30 -7.25
N ILE A 214 -20.11 -2.14 -7.44
CA ILE A 214 -19.09 -1.94 -8.48
C ILE A 214 -17.95 -2.94 -8.31
N THR A 215 -17.42 -3.10 -7.10
CA THR A 215 -16.36 -4.09 -6.82
C THR A 215 -16.81 -5.51 -7.19
N SER A 216 -18.05 -5.87 -6.84
CA SER A 216 -18.61 -7.20 -7.14
C SER A 216 -18.80 -7.42 -8.64
N MET A 217 -19.14 -6.37 -9.40
CA MET A 217 -19.29 -6.41 -10.85
C MET A 217 -17.91 -6.48 -11.55
N ILE A 218 -16.93 -5.74 -11.06
CA ILE A 218 -15.54 -5.76 -11.58
C ILE A 218 -14.95 -7.17 -11.51
N LEU A 219 -15.19 -7.91 -10.43
CA LEU A 219 -14.71 -9.29 -10.27
C LEU A 219 -15.27 -10.27 -11.31
N LYS A 220 -16.41 -9.94 -11.94
CA LYS A 220 -17.10 -10.77 -12.93
C LYS A 220 -17.01 -10.20 -14.35
N CYS A 221 -16.32 -9.08 -14.51
CA CYS A 221 -16.32 -8.34 -15.77
C CYS A 221 -15.42 -9.02 -16.82
N ASN A 222 -15.97 -9.25 -18.01
CA ASN A 222 -15.29 -9.93 -19.10
C ASN A 222 -15.06 -9.05 -20.35
N SER A 223 -15.47 -7.78 -20.31
CA SER A 223 -15.30 -6.83 -21.40
C SER A 223 -14.67 -5.54 -20.89
N ILE A 224 -13.73 -4.99 -21.66
CA ILE A 224 -13.01 -3.76 -21.30
C ILE A 224 -13.98 -2.57 -21.27
N GLU A 225 -14.97 -2.52 -22.16
CA GLU A 225 -15.95 -1.42 -22.20
C GLU A 225 -16.87 -1.41 -20.98
N ALA A 226 -17.24 -2.59 -20.48
CA ALA A 226 -18.00 -2.72 -19.23
C ALA A 226 -17.13 -2.36 -18.02
N TYR A 227 -15.86 -2.78 -18.03
CA TYR A 227 -14.89 -2.45 -16.99
C TYR A 227 -14.64 -0.94 -16.92
N ASP A 228 -14.45 -0.29 -18.07
CA ASP A 228 -14.24 1.15 -18.17
C ASP A 228 -15.40 1.93 -17.53
N LYS A 229 -16.64 1.56 -17.85
CA LYS A 229 -17.83 2.18 -17.23
C LYS A 229 -17.85 2.00 -15.70
N LEU A 230 -17.43 0.85 -15.19
CA LEU A 230 -17.39 0.57 -13.76
C LEU A 230 -16.33 1.39 -13.05
N ILE A 231 -15.11 1.47 -13.59
CA ILE A 231 -14.03 2.25 -12.98
C ILE A 231 -14.29 3.77 -13.07
N GLU A 232 -14.88 4.24 -14.17
CA GLU A 232 -15.31 5.65 -14.30
C GLU A 232 -16.42 6.00 -13.30
N SER A 233 -17.40 5.12 -13.14
CA SER A 233 -18.45 5.31 -12.13
C SER A 233 -17.87 5.33 -10.71
N HIS A 234 -16.95 4.41 -10.40
CA HIS A 234 -16.23 4.39 -9.12
C HIS A 234 -15.49 5.70 -8.88
N GLU A 235 -14.72 6.15 -9.87
CA GLU A 235 -13.92 7.36 -9.81
C GLU A 235 -14.81 8.61 -9.55
N LEU A 236 -15.96 8.73 -10.25
CA LEU A 236 -16.91 9.82 -10.06
C LEU A 236 -17.56 9.81 -8.66
N ILE A 237 -17.89 8.63 -8.12
CA ILE A 237 -18.44 8.49 -6.77
C ILE A 237 -17.43 8.98 -5.74
N ILE A 238 -16.17 8.53 -5.83
CA ILE A 238 -15.12 8.94 -4.90
C ILE A 238 -14.80 10.44 -5.07
N SER A 239 -14.73 10.95 -6.31
CA SER A 239 -14.53 12.38 -6.61
C SER A 239 -15.54 13.25 -5.88
N LYS A 240 -16.82 12.91 -5.96
CA LYS A 240 -17.89 13.62 -5.25
C LYS A 240 -17.75 13.52 -3.73
N LEU A 241 -17.46 12.32 -3.22
CA LEU A 241 -17.33 12.06 -1.79
C LEU A 241 -16.22 12.88 -1.13
N ILE A 242 -15.07 13.00 -1.80
CA ILE A 242 -13.92 13.74 -1.27
C ILE A 242 -13.82 15.18 -1.80
N SER A 243 -14.78 15.62 -2.65
CA SER A 243 -14.82 16.96 -3.26
C SER A 243 -13.53 17.31 -4.02
N LYS A 244 -12.97 16.36 -4.76
CA LYS A 244 -11.78 16.56 -5.60
C LYS A 244 -12.10 16.11 -7.04
N PRO A 245 -11.65 16.85 -8.08
CA PRO A 245 -11.83 16.41 -9.46
C PRO A 245 -11.08 15.12 -9.74
N THR A 246 -11.53 14.35 -10.73
CA THR A 246 -10.82 13.14 -11.15
C THR A 246 -9.48 13.48 -11.79
N ILE A 247 -8.55 12.54 -11.75
CA ILE A 247 -7.23 12.72 -12.37
C ILE A 247 -7.34 12.84 -13.89
N LYS A 248 -8.33 12.16 -14.50
CA LYS A 248 -8.64 12.26 -15.94
C LYS A 248 -9.05 13.68 -16.31
N GLU A 249 -9.93 14.31 -15.53
CA GLU A 249 -10.38 15.68 -15.76
C GLU A 249 -9.29 16.74 -15.58
N THR A 250 -8.29 16.49 -14.77
CA THR A 250 -7.24 17.46 -14.46
C THR A 250 -6.00 17.33 -15.34
N ILE A 251 -5.46 16.11 -15.49
CA ILE A 251 -4.15 15.88 -16.11
C ILE A 251 -4.27 15.18 -17.45
N PHE A 252 -5.25 14.28 -17.63
CA PHE A 252 -5.31 13.36 -18.77
C PHE A 252 -6.61 13.49 -19.59
N LYS A 253 -7.09 14.74 -19.77
CA LYS A 253 -8.37 15.04 -20.48
C LYS A 253 -8.42 14.45 -21.91
N ASP A 254 -7.27 14.39 -22.56
CA ASP A 254 -7.07 13.96 -23.93
C ASP A 254 -6.73 12.47 -24.06
N PHE A 255 -6.73 11.72 -22.93
CA PHE A 255 -6.45 10.29 -22.97
C PHE A 255 -7.64 9.48 -23.52
N ASN A 256 -7.36 8.67 -24.54
CA ASN A 256 -8.34 7.77 -25.13
C ASN A 256 -8.38 6.44 -24.38
N GLY A 257 -9.13 6.38 -23.29
CA GLY A 257 -9.27 5.24 -22.37
C GLY A 257 -9.75 5.73 -21.01
N SER A 258 -9.94 4.83 -20.07
CA SER A 258 -10.34 5.19 -18.71
C SER A 258 -9.13 5.32 -17.79
N ILE A 259 -9.23 6.21 -16.82
CA ILE A 259 -8.19 6.42 -15.79
C ILE A 259 -8.84 6.41 -14.43
N LYS A 260 -8.23 5.68 -13.50
CA LYS A 260 -8.66 5.58 -12.11
C LYS A 260 -7.50 5.88 -11.17
N SER A 261 -7.72 6.77 -10.21
CA SER A 261 -6.82 7.00 -9.10
C SER A 261 -6.73 5.76 -8.20
N LEU A 262 -5.55 5.43 -7.70
CA LEU A 262 -5.31 4.31 -6.79
C LEU A 262 -4.79 4.80 -5.44
N GLY A 263 -5.41 4.33 -4.36
CA GLY A 263 -5.02 4.71 -3.01
C GLY A 263 -5.35 6.17 -2.67
N ALA A 264 -4.38 6.94 -2.20
CA ALA A 264 -4.57 8.36 -1.87
C ALA A 264 -4.59 9.21 -3.14
N TRP A 265 -5.65 9.99 -3.32
CA TRP A 265 -5.87 10.78 -4.53
C TRP A 265 -4.89 11.95 -4.71
N GLY A 266 -4.52 12.19 -5.95
CA GLY A 266 -3.67 13.31 -6.37
C GLY A 266 -2.18 13.00 -6.41
N GLY A 267 -1.80 11.73 -6.32
CA GLY A 267 -0.42 11.25 -6.45
C GLY A 267 -0.35 9.73 -6.45
N ASP A 268 0.78 9.18 -6.05
CA ASP A 268 1.12 7.76 -6.13
C ASP A 268 0.88 7.20 -7.55
N MET A 269 -0.04 6.27 -7.72
CA MET A 269 -0.32 5.62 -8.99
C MET A 269 -1.75 5.85 -9.48
N VAL A 270 -1.90 5.76 -10.81
CA VAL A 270 -3.20 5.58 -11.47
C VAL A 270 -3.21 4.27 -12.24
N MET A 271 -4.40 3.70 -12.39
CA MET A 271 -4.67 2.63 -13.33
C MET A 271 -5.29 3.23 -14.59
N ALA A 272 -4.79 2.84 -15.74
CA ALA A 272 -5.34 3.22 -17.04
C ALA A 272 -5.73 1.98 -17.83
N THR A 273 -6.81 2.07 -18.62
CA THR A 273 -7.17 1.08 -19.63
C THR A 273 -6.99 1.67 -21.00
N SER A 274 -6.47 0.89 -21.94
CA SER A 274 -6.28 1.34 -23.32
C SER A 274 -6.26 0.16 -24.31
N HIS A 275 -6.93 0.30 -25.44
CA HIS A 275 -6.84 -0.68 -26.55
C HIS A 275 -5.48 -0.64 -27.26
N ASN A 276 -4.77 0.47 -27.19
CA ASN A 276 -3.43 0.65 -27.75
C ASN A 276 -2.40 0.81 -26.64
N ASP A 277 -1.14 0.57 -26.94
CA ASP A 277 -0.05 0.81 -25.99
C ASP A 277 0.05 2.30 -25.63
N PRO A 278 -0.24 2.69 -24.37
CA PRO A 278 -0.26 4.08 -23.93
C PRO A 278 1.10 4.61 -23.46
N VAL A 279 2.17 3.82 -23.52
CA VAL A 279 3.50 4.17 -22.99
C VAL A 279 4.01 5.48 -23.56
N LYS A 280 3.91 5.67 -24.89
CA LYS A 280 4.34 6.91 -25.54
C LYS A 280 3.55 8.13 -25.09
N TYR A 281 2.24 7.96 -24.85
CA TYR A 281 1.39 9.05 -24.35
C TYR A 281 1.81 9.51 -22.96
N PHE A 282 1.93 8.57 -22.02
CA PHE A 282 2.31 8.91 -20.65
C PHE A 282 3.77 9.41 -20.56
N ALA A 283 4.70 8.79 -21.29
CA ALA A 283 6.09 9.25 -21.35
C ALA A 283 6.20 10.67 -21.91
N GLY A 284 5.44 11.00 -22.95
CA GLY A 284 5.35 12.36 -23.52
C GLY A 284 4.82 13.42 -22.54
N LYS A 285 4.05 13.00 -21.53
CA LYS A 285 3.60 13.86 -20.42
C LYS A 285 4.55 13.84 -19.20
N GLY A 286 5.71 13.15 -19.30
CA GLY A 286 6.72 13.07 -18.25
C GLY A 286 6.55 11.92 -17.24
N TYR A 287 5.62 10.99 -17.48
CA TYR A 287 5.38 9.81 -16.63
C TYR A 287 6.01 8.58 -17.26
N SER A 288 7.24 8.26 -16.87
CA SER A 288 8.03 7.17 -17.47
C SER A 288 7.97 5.84 -16.69
N THR A 289 7.52 5.87 -15.43
CA THR A 289 7.35 4.65 -14.64
C THR A 289 5.96 4.08 -14.88
N ILE A 290 5.91 3.09 -15.74
CA ILE A 290 4.67 2.45 -16.22
C ILE A 290 4.85 0.94 -16.08
N PHE A 291 3.85 0.26 -15.54
CA PHE A 291 3.79 -1.18 -15.40
C PHE A 291 2.59 -1.74 -16.14
N LYS A 292 2.76 -2.84 -16.83
CA LYS A 292 1.65 -3.67 -17.27
C LYS A 292 1.04 -4.42 -16.09
N PHE A 293 -0.16 -4.95 -16.28
CA PHE A 293 -0.87 -5.72 -15.25
C PHE A 293 0.01 -6.81 -14.64
N GLU A 294 0.62 -7.65 -15.48
CA GLU A 294 1.45 -8.77 -15.04
C GLU A 294 2.84 -8.37 -14.52
N GLU A 295 3.29 -7.14 -14.75
CA GLU A 295 4.55 -6.64 -14.20
C GLU A 295 4.39 -6.18 -12.74
N LEU A 296 3.20 -5.70 -12.39
CA LEU A 296 2.93 -5.15 -11.06
C LEU A 296 2.20 -6.13 -10.15
N LEU A 297 1.13 -6.77 -10.61
CA LEU A 297 0.23 -7.57 -9.78
C LEU A 297 0.63 -9.06 -9.76
N VAL A 298 0.30 -9.70 -8.64
CA VAL A 298 0.48 -11.15 -8.43
C VAL A 298 -0.69 -11.89 -9.06
#